data_19c3ce7188c409c012f09e46f133b566
#
_entry.id   19c3ce7188c409c012f09e46f133b566
#
_cell.length_a   1.000
_cell.length_b   1.000
_cell.length_c   1.000
_cell.angle_alpha   90.00
_cell.angle_beta   90.00
_cell.angle_gamma   90.00
#
_symmetry.space_group_name_H-M   'P 1'
#
loop_
_entity.id
_entity.type
_entity.pdbx_description
1 polymer ?
#
loop_
_entity_poly.entity_id
_entity_poly.type
_entity_poly.pdbx_seq_one_letter_code
_entity_poly.pdbx_strand_id
1 'polypeptide(L)'
;MRIKHILTGLALTALLSASAYSQNSRVQFNSLGWDFGEMSDAEGAVEHVYSFRNVSSSAVKIGSVSVNCGCLELDWPREAVPPGKTADIVMRFFPAGNGGEVIRSAEVFDDRGERLATLTMTAFVETEYAGLEDAYPVTLLPGLAAQREKVSFGYMVPCSRDRKAVRLANLTDSVLTLRAICEDPSSMLSIECPGCIGPRSEAVMVLEYRIPCEEGLCGTAYDRVLLMSGGKMASKALLADCIYLEKPSAEGPVPVLRTYPSVAPLEKSWFSRTYSGTVLLENAGDAPLEIRKVISDAVLGLSDGTILAPGEKIRVKASSAQTQFRAELFTNDPKRPYKELIFKLTQ
;
A
#
# COMPACT_ATOMS: atom_id res chain seq x y z
N MET A 1 16.08 36.00 21.29
CA MET A 1 17.39 35.32 21.15
C MET A 1 17.10 33.98 20.47
N ARG A 2 17.32 33.91 19.17
CA ARG A 2 16.97 32.74 18.36
C ARG A 2 18.07 31.69 18.48
N ILE A 3 17.77 30.54 19.07
CA ILE A 3 18.68 29.40 19.14
C ILE A 3 18.52 28.63 17.84
N LYS A 4 19.53 28.72 16.97
CA LYS A 4 19.66 27.86 15.79
C LYS A 4 20.20 26.51 16.24
N HIS A 5 19.38 25.47 16.19
CA HIS A 5 19.85 24.10 16.29
C HIS A 5 20.45 23.67 14.94
N ILE A 6 21.79 23.61 14.92
CA ILE A 6 22.53 23.00 13.81
C ILE A 6 22.42 21.49 14.01
N LEU A 7 21.56 20.84 13.25
CA LEU A 7 21.57 19.39 13.09
C LEU A 7 22.61 19.03 12.02
N THR A 8 23.73 18.48 12.48
CA THR A 8 24.76 17.86 11.66
C THR A 8 24.12 16.71 10.88
N GLY A 9 24.01 16.88 9.56
CA GLY A 9 23.53 15.85 8.65
C GLY A 9 24.47 14.66 8.62
N LEU A 10 24.04 13.52 9.14
CA LEU A 10 24.55 12.23 8.72
C LEU A 10 23.95 11.94 7.34
N ALA A 11 24.80 11.98 6.32
CA ALA A 11 24.46 11.50 4.99
C ALA A 11 24.19 9.98 5.10
N LEU A 12 22.92 9.61 5.26
CA LEU A 12 22.45 8.25 5.09
C LEU A 12 22.43 8.00 3.58
N THR A 13 23.47 7.35 3.07
CA THR A 13 23.44 6.77 1.72
C THR A 13 22.31 5.73 1.71
N ALA A 14 21.13 6.16 1.30
CA ALA A 14 20.03 5.27 0.96
C ALA A 14 20.50 4.41 -0.21
N LEU A 15 20.82 3.16 0.07
CA LEU A 15 20.80 2.09 -0.92
C LEU A 15 19.36 2.05 -1.43
N LEU A 16 19.10 2.79 -2.51
CA LEU A 16 17.93 2.64 -3.35
C LEU A 16 17.91 1.17 -3.79
N SER A 17 17.13 0.37 -3.08
CA SER A 17 16.67 -0.91 -3.60
C SER A 17 16.04 -0.56 -4.95
N ALA A 18 16.65 -1.01 -6.03
CA ALA A 18 16.19 -0.86 -7.39
C ALA A 18 14.83 -1.57 -7.49
N SER A 19 13.77 -0.87 -7.09
CA SER A 19 12.42 -1.18 -7.52
C SER A 19 12.51 -1.16 -9.05
N ALA A 20 12.28 -2.31 -9.67
CA ALA A 20 12.44 -2.48 -11.10
C ALA A 20 11.54 -1.45 -11.82
N TYR A 21 12.12 -0.33 -12.20
CA TYR A 21 11.51 0.65 -13.09
C TYR A 21 11.32 -0.04 -14.42
N SER A 22 10.12 -0.53 -14.68
CA SER A 22 9.81 -1.27 -15.88
C SER A 22 9.22 -0.31 -16.90
N GLN A 23 9.96 -0.10 -17.98
CA GLN A 23 9.43 0.51 -19.19
C GLN A 23 9.31 -0.55 -20.29
N ASN A 24 8.37 -0.35 -21.20
CA ASN A 24 8.21 -1.17 -22.40
C ASN A 24 9.37 -0.89 -23.38
N SER A 25 9.83 -1.93 -24.10
CA SER A 25 10.92 -1.83 -25.09
C SER A 25 10.64 -0.87 -26.26
N ARG A 26 9.38 -0.43 -26.44
CA ARG A 26 8.96 0.51 -27.50
C ARG A 26 9.28 1.97 -27.20
N VAL A 27 9.47 2.32 -25.95
CA VAL A 27 9.75 3.69 -25.49
C VAL A 27 10.98 3.72 -24.60
N GLN A 28 11.71 4.81 -24.64
CA GLN A 28 12.84 5.05 -23.78
C GLN A 28 12.66 6.40 -23.09
N PHE A 29 12.49 6.37 -21.75
CA PHE A 29 12.40 7.56 -20.93
C PHE A 29 13.79 8.03 -20.50
N ASN A 30 13.98 9.34 -20.38
CA ASN A 30 15.21 9.92 -19.81
C ASN A 30 15.34 9.60 -18.33
N SER A 31 14.21 9.60 -17.59
CA SER A 31 14.09 9.16 -16.21
C SER A 31 12.71 8.60 -15.99
N LEU A 32 12.58 7.59 -15.11
CA LEU A 32 11.30 7.06 -14.65
C LEU A 32 10.95 7.52 -13.24
N GLY A 33 11.87 8.21 -12.57
CA GLY A 33 11.68 8.76 -11.24
C GLY A 33 12.18 10.19 -11.15
N TRP A 34 11.52 10.98 -10.31
CA TRP A 34 11.89 12.35 -9.97
C TRP A 34 11.70 12.60 -8.48
N ASP A 35 12.69 13.26 -7.85
CA ASP A 35 12.59 13.73 -6.49
C ASP A 35 12.41 15.26 -6.49
N PHE A 36 11.27 15.70 -5.96
CA PHE A 36 10.98 17.12 -5.81
C PHE A 36 11.70 17.75 -4.60
N GLY A 37 12.30 16.91 -3.72
CA GLY A 37 12.96 17.37 -2.50
C GLY A 37 11.98 17.81 -1.41
N GLU A 38 12.44 18.75 -0.56
CA GLU A 38 11.65 19.31 0.54
C GLU A 38 10.81 20.48 0.04
N MET A 39 9.54 20.54 0.42
CA MET A 39 8.61 21.61 0.09
C MET A 39 7.56 21.80 1.19
N SER A 40 6.89 22.96 1.21
CA SER A 40 5.76 23.21 2.10
C SER A 40 4.45 22.72 1.51
N ASP A 41 3.51 22.24 2.34
CA ASP A 41 2.15 21.93 1.92
C ASP A 41 1.34 23.18 1.49
N ALA A 42 1.80 24.37 1.83
CA ALA A 42 1.23 25.64 1.38
C ALA A 42 1.74 26.06 -0.01
N GLU A 43 2.76 25.40 -0.55
CA GLU A 43 3.21 25.64 -1.91
C GLU A 43 2.14 25.25 -2.92
N GLY A 44 2.11 25.96 -4.05
CA GLY A 44 1.27 25.59 -5.19
C GLY A 44 1.73 24.29 -5.84
N ALA A 45 1.07 23.91 -6.93
CA ALA A 45 1.48 22.73 -7.69
C ALA A 45 2.91 22.86 -8.21
N VAL A 46 3.71 21.80 -8.04
CA VAL A 46 5.04 21.67 -8.61
C VAL A 46 5.01 20.71 -9.82
N GLU A 47 5.86 20.97 -10.80
CA GLU A 47 5.82 20.24 -12.07
C GLU A 47 7.16 19.59 -12.39
N HIS A 48 7.09 18.41 -13.01
CA HIS A 48 8.25 17.77 -13.65
C HIS A 48 7.88 17.22 -15.03
N VAL A 49 8.83 17.30 -15.96
CA VAL A 49 8.67 16.83 -17.35
C VAL A 49 9.43 15.53 -17.54
N TYR A 50 8.69 14.46 -17.77
CA TYR A 50 9.24 13.16 -18.19
C TYR A 50 9.29 13.09 -19.72
N SER A 51 10.48 13.21 -20.27
CA SER A 51 10.68 13.08 -21.73
C SER A 51 10.90 11.62 -22.10
N PHE A 52 10.26 11.17 -23.18
CA PHE A 52 10.49 9.84 -23.74
C PHE A 52 10.72 9.90 -25.24
N ARG A 53 11.47 8.94 -25.75
CA ARG A 53 11.70 8.70 -27.18
C ARG A 53 10.99 7.42 -27.61
N ASN A 54 10.28 7.47 -28.74
CA ASN A 54 9.79 6.27 -29.39
C ASN A 54 10.97 5.56 -30.08
N VAL A 55 11.40 4.42 -29.55
CA VAL A 55 12.50 3.61 -30.08
C VAL A 55 12.01 2.43 -30.93
N SER A 56 10.69 2.30 -31.11
CA SER A 56 10.10 1.29 -31.99
C SER A 56 10.04 1.70 -33.43
N SER A 57 9.73 0.76 -34.32
CA SER A 57 9.55 0.98 -35.76
C SER A 57 8.17 1.52 -36.16
N SER A 58 7.23 1.63 -35.23
CA SER A 58 5.87 2.12 -35.43
C SER A 58 5.56 3.31 -34.54
N ALA A 59 4.57 4.12 -34.91
CA ALA A 59 4.12 5.22 -34.06
C ALA A 59 3.57 4.69 -32.71
N VAL A 60 3.81 5.41 -31.63
CA VAL A 60 3.30 5.12 -30.26
C VAL A 60 2.35 6.22 -29.85
N LYS A 61 1.13 5.85 -29.50
CA LYS A 61 0.13 6.77 -28.97
C LYS A 61 -0.15 6.43 -27.51
N ILE A 62 -0.10 7.43 -26.63
CA ILE A 62 -0.56 7.27 -25.25
C ILE A 62 -2.08 7.32 -25.24
N GLY A 63 -2.71 6.24 -24.79
CA GLY A 63 -4.16 6.12 -24.69
C GLY A 63 -4.70 6.59 -23.37
N SER A 64 -4.01 6.24 -22.26
CA SER A 64 -4.41 6.62 -20.93
C SER A 64 -3.24 6.68 -19.94
N VAL A 65 -3.44 7.46 -18.87
CA VAL A 65 -2.56 7.48 -17.71
C VAL A 65 -3.40 7.24 -16.47
N SER A 66 -2.98 6.31 -15.61
CA SER A 66 -3.64 5.99 -14.35
C SER A 66 -2.79 6.48 -13.19
N VAL A 67 -3.40 7.20 -12.25
CA VAL A 67 -2.77 7.68 -11.01
C VAL A 67 -3.45 7.04 -9.80
N ASN A 68 -2.71 6.89 -8.71
CA ASN A 68 -3.20 6.28 -7.47
C ASN A 68 -3.67 7.29 -6.42
N CYS A 69 -3.67 8.60 -6.72
CA CYS A 69 -4.15 9.66 -5.83
C CYS A 69 -4.71 10.84 -6.62
N GLY A 70 -5.57 11.63 -5.98
CA GLY A 70 -6.03 12.92 -6.50
C GLY A 70 -5.01 14.06 -6.38
N CYS A 71 -3.80 13.77 -5.87
CA CYS A 71 -2.72 14.71 -5.68
C CYS A 71 -1.78 14.82 -6.89
N LEU A 72 -2.03 14.03 -7.95
CA LEU A 72 -1.29 14.06 -9.21
C LEU A 72 -2.22 14.39 -10.37
N GLU A 73 -1.76 15.29 -11.22
CA GLU A 73 -2.30 15.51 -12.56
C GLU A 73 -1.21 15.27 -13.59
N LEU A 74 -1.57 14.64 -14.72
CA LEU A 74 -0.65 14.45 -15.83
C LEU A 74 -1.25 14.98 -17.11
N ASP A 75 -0.39 15.66 -17.88
CA ASP A 75 -0.66 16.06 -19.26
C ASP A 75 0.31 15.34 -20.20
N TRP A 76 -0.21 14.81 -21.31
CA TRP A 76 0.56 13.98 -22.24
C TRP A 76 0.11 14.24 -23.69
N PRO A 77 0.98 13.95 -24.69
CA PRO A 77 0.65 14.15 -26.09
C PRO A 77 -0.54 13.28 -26.52
N ARG A 78 -1.54 13.91 -27.13
CA ARG A 78 -2.73 13.22 -27.66
C ARG A 78 -2.49 12.65 -29.04
N GLU A 79 -1.49 13.16 -29.74
CA GLU A 79 -1.05 12.68 -31.06
C GLU A 79 -0.10 11.48 -30.90
N ALA A 80 -0.07 10.65 -31.95
CA ALA A 80 0.88 9.54 -31.99
C ALA A 80 2.30 10.04 -32.23
N VAL A 81 3.26 9.56 -31.43
CA VAL A 81 4.68 9.90 -31.52
C VAL A 81 5.34 9.02 -32.57
N PRO A 82 5.83 9.57 -33.69
CA PRO A 82 6.47 8.78 -34.75
C PRO A 82 7.77 8.09 -34.30
N PRO A 83 8.23 7.05 -35.01
CA PRO A 83 9.51 6.41 -34.75
C PRO A 83 10.68 7.41 -34.66
N GLY A 84 11.51 7.26 -33.64
CA GLY A 84 12.68 8.07 -33.37
C GLY A 84 12.40 9.47 -32.81
N LYS A 85 11.14 9.90 -32.70
CA LYS A 85 10.76 11.20 -32.13
C LYS A 85 10.63 11.14 -30.61
N THR A 86 10.79 12.32 -29.99
CA THR A 86 10.59 12.53 -28.55
C THR A 86 9.27 13.22 -28.28
N ALA A 87 8.73 12.98 -27.09
CA ALA A 87 7.57 13.67 -26.56
C ALA A 87 7.64 13.72 -25.02
N ASP A 88 6.83 14.59 -24.42
CA ASP A 88 6.89 14.93 -23.01
C ASP A 88 5.58 14.57 -22.32
N ILE A 89 5.71 14.10 -21.07
CA ILE A 89 4.60 13.95 -20.13
C ILE A 89 4.89 14.89 -18.96
N VAL A 90 4.00 15.85 -18.72
CA VAL A 90 4.10 16.78 -17.59
C VAL A 90 3.34 16.19 -16.41
N MET A 91 4.04 15.99 -15.31
CA MET A 91 3.42 15.58 -14.04
C MET A 91 3.36 16.78 -13.10
N ARG A 92 2.16 17.07 -12.58
CA ARG A 92 1.91 18.08 -11.54
C ARG A 92 1.62 17.38 -10.24
N PHE A 93 2.30 17.76 -9.20
CA PHE A 93 2.05 17.31 -7.85
C PHE A 93 1.51 18.47 -7.00
N PHE A 94 0.42 18.21 -6.29
CA PHE A 94 -0.21 19.14 -5.36
C PHE A 94 0.17 18.72 -3.93
N PRO A 95 1.07 19.46 -3.23
CA PRO A 95 1.56 19.07 -1.92
C PRO A 95 0.52 19.23 -0.81
N ALA A 96 -0.49 20.08 -0.98
CA ALA A 96 -1.51 20.36 0.04
C ALA A 96 -2.18 19.07 0.56
N GLY A 97 -2.16 18.90 1.89
CA GLY A 97 -2.73 17.72 2.55
C GLY A 97 -1.91 16.43 2.44
N ASN A 98 -0.68 16.49 1.95
CA ASN A 98 0.22 15.34 1.77
C ASN A 98 1.44 15.38 2.70
N GLY A 99 1.31 15.84 3.94
CA GLY A 99 2.46 16.00 4.84
C GLY A 99 3.33 14.76 5.05
N GLY A 100 4.64 14.96 5.16
CA GLY A 100 5.67 13.94 5.37
C GLY A 100 6.27 13.41 4.08
N GLU A 101 6.84 12.20 4.15
CA GLU A 101 7.42 11.52 2.97
C GLU A 101 6.31 11.08 2.00
N VAL A 102 6.43 11.51 0.76
CA VAL A 102 5.45 11.24 -0.30
C VAL A 102 6.12 10.46 -1.41
N ILE A 103 5.53 9.30 -1.75
CA ILE A 103 5.90 8.51 -2.92
C ILE A 103 4.64 8.28 -3.73
N ARG A 104 4.62 8.71 -4.99
CA ARG A 104 3.47 8.54 -5.90
C ARG A 104 3.92 8.00 -7.24
N SER A 105 3.00 7.30 -7.90
CA SER A 105 3.25 6.75 -9.22
C SER A 105 2.10 6.98 -10.19
N ALA A 106 2.44 7.04 -11.47
CA ALA A 106 1.53 7.08 -12.59
C ALA A 106 1.87 5.97 -13.58
N GLU A 107 0.90 5.18 -13.98
CA GLU A 107 1.06 4.16 -15.00
C GLU A 107 0.61 4.71 -16.35
N VAL A 108 1.50 4.65 -17.35
CA VAL A 108 1.26 5.13 -18.72
C VAL A 108 0.94 3.95 -19.61
N PHE A 109 -0.18 4.01 -20.33
CA PHE A 109 -0.65 2.96 -21.25
C PHE A 109 -0.77 3.49 -22.66
N ASP A 110 -0.52 2.62 -23.64
CA ASP A 110 -0.79 2.93 -25.03
C ASP A 110 -2.30 2.84 -25.36
N ASP A 111 -2.67 3.13 -26.62
CA ASP A 111 -4.04 3.08 -27.12
C ASP A 111 -4.63 1.66 -27.23
N ARG A 112 -3.81 0.63 -26.96
CA ARG A 112 -4.21 -0.79 -26.89
C ARG A 112 -4.33 -1.28 -25.45
N GLY A 113 -4.01 -0.40 -24.46
CA GLY A 113 -4.00 -0.74 -23.03
C GLY A 113 -2.74 -1.48 -22.59
N GLU A 114 -1.67 -1.51 -23.41
CA GLU A 114 -0.38 -2.04 -23.01
C GLU A 114 0.39 -0.98 -22.20
N ARG A 115 0.94 -1.39 -21.05
CA ARG A 115 1.70 -0.46 -20.21
C ARG A 115 3.04 -0.11 -20.84
N LEU A 116 3.24 1.18 -21.06
CA LEU A 116 4.48 1.75 -21.59
C LEU A 116 5.51 2.01 -20.50
N ALA A 117 5.09 2.56 -19.36
CA ALA A 117 5.98 2.88 -18.25
C ALA A 117 5.20 3.06 -16.94
N THR A 118 5.94 3.01 -15.82
CA THR A 118 5.52 3.53 -14.51
C THR A 118 6.45 4.69 -14.16
N LEU A 119 5.88 5.89 -14.05
CA LEU A 119 6.58 7.09 -13.63
C LEU A 119 6.40 7.26 -12.12
N THR A 120 7.47 7.60 -11.39
CA THR A 120 7.43 7.72 -9.92
C THR A 120 7.97 9.09 -9.51
N MET A 121 7.33 9.70 -8.52
CA MET A 121 7.85 10.90 -7.87
C MET A 121 8.01 10.67 -6.38
N THR A 122 8.99 11.36 -5.78
CA THR A 122 9.17 11.47 -4.33
C THR A 122 9.20 12.93 -3.93
N ALA A 123 8.80 13.23 -2.70
CA ALA A 123 8.90 14.53 -2.07
C ALA A 123 8.88 14.37 -0.55
N PHE A 124 9.41 15.35 0.17
CA PHE A 124 9.13 15.53 1.59
C PHE A 124 8.35 16.82 1.77
N VAL A 125 7.09 16.70 2.22
CA VAL A 125 6.19 17.84 2.37
C VAL A 125 6.17 18.26 3.83
N GLU A 126 6.69 19.45 4.12
CA GLU A 126 6.59 20.08 5.42
C GLU A 126 5.19 20.68 5.58
N THR A 127 4.52 20.32 6.67
CA THR A 127 3.21 20.86 7.02
C THR A 127 3.36 21.82 8.18
N GLU A 128 2.95 23.07 7.98
CA GLU A 128 2.85 24.04 9.06
C GLU A 128 1.55 23.80 9.83
N TYR A 129 1.68 23.27 11.04
CA TYR A 129 0.55 23.12 11.96
C TYR A 129 0.40 24.34 12.84
N ALA A 130 -0.84 24.78 13.03
CA ALA A 130 -1.14 25.91 13.93
C ALA A 130 -0.89 25.56 15.40
N GLY A 131 -0.93 24.27 15.74
CA GLY A 131 -0.68 23.76 17.07
C GLY A 131 -0.45 22.25 17.10
N LEU A 132 -0.10 21.76 18.28
CA LEU A 132 0.16 20.32 18.49
C LEU A 132 -1.11 19.48 18.26
N GLU A 133 -2.27 20.03 18.58
CA GLU A 133 -3.58 19.39 18.38
C GLU A 133 -3.88 19.12 16.90
N ASP A 134 -3.48 20.05 16.02
CA ASP A 134 -3.71 19.94 14.58
C ASP A 134 -2.76 18.91 13.94
N ALA A 135 -1.52 18.83 14.44
CA ALA A 135 -0.53 17.85 13.99
C ALA A 135 -0.88 16.41 14.39
N TYR A 136 -1.71 16.24 15.45
CA TYR A 136 -2.07 14.95 16.03
C TYR A 136 -3.59 14.75 16.10
N PRO A 137 -4.27 14.55 14.96
CA PRO A 137 -5.73 14.51 14.87
C PRO A 137 -6.38 13.25 15.49
N VAL A 138 -5.59 12.21 15.77
CA VAL A 138 -6.12 10.94 16.28
C VAL A 138 -6.03 10.90 17.80
N THR A 139 -7.11 11.23 18.49
CA THR A 139 -7.18 11.11 19.95
C THR A 139 -7.27 9.63 20.35
N LEU A 140 -6.32 9.16 21.16
CA LEU A 140 -6.25 7.81 21.68
C LEU A 140 -6.82 7.73 23.10
N LEU A 141 -6.38 8.67 23.95
CA LEU A 141 -6.82 8.89 25.33
C LEU A 141 -7.03 10.40 25.53
N PRO A 142 -7.77 10.82 26.55
CA PRO A 142 -7.78 12.24 26.91
C PRO A 142 -6.37 12.78 27.12
N GLY A 143 -5.96 13.71 26.27
CA GLY A 143 -4.64 14.33 26.30
C GLY A 143 -3.52 13.54 25.61
N LEU A 144 -3.76 12.34 25.09
CA LEU A 144 -2.82 11.57 24.26
C LEU A 144 -3.37 11.45 22.84
N ALA A 145 -2.61 11.91 21.88
CA ALA A 145 -2.97 11.85 20.48
C ALA A 145 -1.86 11.25 19.61
N ALA A 146 -2.23 10.73 18.44
CA ALA A 146 -1.31 10.21 17.43
C ALA A 146 -1.48 10.97 16.10
N GLN A 147 -0.41 10.99 15.32
CA GLN A 147 -0.44 11.57 13.98
C GLN A 147 -1.31 10.75 13.02
N ARG A 148 -1.38 9.44 13.22
CA ARG A 148 -2.16 8.51 12.39
C ARG A 148 -2.73 7.37 13.22
N GLU A 149 -3.84 6.80 12.76
CA GLU A 149 -4.47 5.65 13.40
C GLU A 149 -3.94 4.32 12.89
N LYS A 150 -3.51 4.28 11.62
CA LYS A 150 -3.07 3.06 10.95
C LYS A 150 -1.64 3.18 10.44
N VAL A 151 -0.88 2.10 10.63
CA VAL A 151 0.50 1.93 10.16
C VAL A 151 0.56 0.68 9.29
N SER A 152 0.71 0.84 7.99
CA SER A 152 0.82 -0.29 7.06
C SER A 152 2.29 -0.55 6.73
N PHE A 153 2.70 -1.81 6.84
CA PHE A 153 4.03 -2.27 6.45
C PHE A 153 4.06 -2.77 5.00
N GLY A 154 2.87 -2.83 4.35
CA GLY A 154 2.78 -3.29 2.97
C GLY A 154 3.20 -4.75 2.80
N TYR A 155 3.95 -5.04 1.72
CA TYR A 155 4.45 -6.38 1.44
C TYR A 155 5.79 -6.64 2.12
N MET A 156 5.84 -7.72 2.89
CA MET A 156 7.05 -8.21 3.54
C MET A 156 7.39 -9.62 3.03
N VAL A 157 8.65 -10.01 3.09
CA VAL A 157 9.09 -11.35 2.70
C VAL A 157 9.50 -12.16 3.94
N PRO A 158 9.45 -13.49 3.92
CA PRO A 158 10.02 -14.32 4.97
C PRO A 158 11.46 -13.93 5.32
N CYS A 159 11.89 -14.13 6.55
CA CYS A 159 13.19 -13.71 7.08
C CYS A 159 13.44 -12.20 7.09
N SER A 160 12.43 -11.37 6.92
CA SER A 160 12.58 -9.91 6.94
C SER A 160 12.06 -9.27 8.22
N ARG A 161 12.52 -8.05 8.44
CA ARG A 161 11.99 -7.15 9.47
C ARG A 161 11.84 -5.76 8.89
N ASP A 162 10.81 -5.05 9.32
CA ASP A 162 10.62 -3.63 8.99
C ASP A 162 10.15 -2.87 10.23
N ARG A 163 10.57 -1.61 10.34
CA ARG A 163 10.30 -0.73 11.48
C ARG A 163 9.59 0.52 11.00
N LYS A 164 8.52 0.89 11.67
CA LYS A 164 7.77 2.12 11.41
C LYS A 164 7.66 2.95 12.67
N ALA A 165 7.93 4.24 12.52
CA ALA A 165 7.75 5.23 13.58
C ALA A 165 6.29 5.68 13.65
N VAL A 166 5.77 5.78 14.87
CA VAL A 166 4.47 6.36 15.19
C VAL A 166 4.71 7.56 16.12
N ARG A 167 4.40 8.74 15.65
CA ARG A 167 4.50 9.94 16.47
C ARG A 167 3.28 10.07 17.36
N LEU A 168 3.53 10.35 18.63
CA LEU A 168 2.55 10.57 19.69
C LEU A 168 2.75 11.97 20.28
N ALA A 169 1.69 12.58 20.73
CA ALA A 169 1.73 13.87 21.42
C ALA A 169 0.99 13.82 22.76
N ASN A 170 1.59 14.41 23.76
CA ASN A 170 0.95 14.73 25.02
C ASN A 170 0.38 16.16 24.93
N LEU A 171 -0.94 16.26 24.84
CA LEU A 171 -1.67 17.52 24.75
C LEU A 171 -2.01 18.13 26.12
N THR A 172 -1.46 17.57 27.21
CA THR A 172 -1.70 18.06 28.59
C THR A 172 -0.49 18.85 29.14
N ASP A 173 -0.70 19.55 30.23
CA ASP A 173 0.34 20.30 30.93
C ASP A 173 1.05 19.44 32.02
N SER A 174 0.83 18.12 32.01
CA SER A 174 1.45 17.18 32.93
C SER A 174 2.14 16.02 32.17
N VAL A 175 3.09 15.36 32.82
CA VAL A 175 3.74 14.17 32.25
C VAL A 175 2.74 13.05 32.13
N LEU A 176 2.67 12.41 30.96
CA LEU A 176 1.93 11.18 30.73
C LEU A 176 2.89 9.98 30.77
N THR A 177 2.59 9.01 31.65
CA THR A 177 3.27 7.70 31.61
C THR A 177 2.58 6.80 30.58
N LEU A 178 3.35 6.09 29.77
CA LEU A 178 2.79 5.26 28.68
C LEU A 178 3.22 3.81 28.82
N ARG A 179 2.31 2.93 28.44
CA ARG A 179 2.56 1.53 28.11
C ARG A 179 1.77 1.19 26.87
N ALA A 180 2.35 0.34 26.02
CA ALA A 180 1.66 -0.19 24.85
C ALA A 180 1.72 -1.71 24.86
N ILE A 181 0.65 -2.35 24.42
CA ILE A 181 0.56 -3.80 24.28
C ILE A 181 -0.08 -4.12 22.92
N CYS A 182 0.37 -5.20 22.29
CA CYS A 182 -0.37 -5.81 21.20
C CYS A 182 -1.54 -6.61 21.78
N GLU A 183 -2.73 -6.47 21.22
CA GLU A 183 -3.93 -7.19 21.70
C GLU A 183 -3.77 -8.71 21.50
N ASP A 184 -3.14 -9.12 20.38
CA ASP A 184 -2.76 -10.52 20.16
C ASP A 184 -1.33 -10.77 20.68
N PRO A 185 -1.16 -11.56 21.75
CA PRO A 185 0.16 -11.89 22.30
C PRO A 185 0.99 -12.81 21.38
N SER A 186 0.37 -13.47 20.41
CA SER A 186 1.04 -14.33 19.43
C SER A 186 1.52 -13.57 18.17
N SER A 187 1.25 -12.27 18.11
CA SER A 187 1.60 -11.43 16.98
C SER A 187 3.12 -11.38 16.72
N MET A 188 3.47 -11.26 15.46
CA MET A 188 4.83 -10.98 15.00
C MET A 188 5.24 -9.50 15.21
N LEU A 189 4.35 -8.67 15.75
CA LEU A 189 4.57 -7.25 16.01
C LEU A 189 5.24 -7.05 17.36
N SER A 190 6.37 -6.37 17.38
CA SER A 190 7.00 -5.84 18.60
C SER A 190 6.82 -4.33 18.68
N ILE A 191 6.75 -3.81 19.92
CA ILE A 191 6.44 -2.42 20.21
C ILE A 191 7.51 -1.85 21.12
N GLU A 192 8.20 -0.80 20.68
CA GLU A 192 9.06 0.01 21.53
C GLU A 192 8.28 1.29 21.88
N CYS A 193 7.68 1.29 23.07
CA CYS A 193 6.89 2.41 23.55
C CYS A 193 7.74 3.34 24.44
N PRO A 194 7.66 4.67 24.30
CA PRO A 194 8.26 5.59 25.24
C PRO A 194 7.56 5.42 26.60
N GLY A 195 8.35 5.34 27.68
CA GLY A 195 7.81 5.15 29.03
C GLY A 195 7.00 6.34 29.53
N CYS A 196 7.29 7.54 29.02
CA CYS A 196 6.57 8.78 29.33
C CYS A 196 6.72 9.80 28.19
N ILE A 197 5.79 10.77 28.18
CA ILE A 197 5.86 11.97 27.33
C ILE A 197 5.71 13.20 28.23
N GLY A 198 6.63 14.15 28.12
CA GLY A 198 6.57 15.43 28.85
C GLY A 198 5.32 16.25 28.51
N PRO A 199 5.02 17.32 29.30
CA PRO A 199 3.91 18.21 29.03
C PRO A 199 4.08 18.88 27.65
N ARG A 200 2.99 18.98 26.88
CA ARG A 200 2.97 19.63 25.56
C ARG A 200 4.13 19.22 24.65
N SER A 201 4.46 17.92 24.66
CA SER A 201 5.63 17.37 23.97
C SER A 201 5.25 16.18 23.11
N GLU A 202 6.14 15.87 22.20
CA GLU A 202 6.04 14.73 21.29
C GLU A 202 6.96 13.59 21.73
N ALA A 203 6.61 12.37 21.32
CA ALA A 203 7.46 11.20 21.45
C ALA A 203 7.25 10.26 20.27
N VAL A 204 8.21 9.37 20.05
CA VAL A 204 8.14 8.37 19.00
C VAL A 204 7.99 6.99 19.64
N MET A 205 6.97 6.26 19.22
CA MET A 205 6.81 4.82 19.42
C MET A 205 7.26 4.11 18.14
N VAL A 206 7.94 2.98 18.26
CA VAL A 206 8.36 2.19 17.10
C VAL A 206 7.62 0.86 17.09
N LEU A 207 7.03 0.54 15.95
CA LEU A 207 6.44 -0.75 15.65
C LEU A 207 7.41 -1.52 14.74
N GLU A 208 7.66 -2.79 15.03
CA GLU A 208 8.50 -3.65 14.20
C GLU A 208 7.81 -4.99 13.95
N TYR A 209 7.55 -5.33 12.68
CA TYR A 209 7.22 -6.69 12.29
C TYR A 209 8.49 -7.48 11.99
N ARG A 210 8.50 -8.74 12.47
CA ARG A 210 9.53 -9.75 12.17
C ARG A 210 8.86 -10.96 11.57
N ILE A 211 9.07 -11.16 10.28
CA ILE A 211 8.50 -12.30 9.58
C ILE A 211 9.44 -13.50 9.72
N PRO A 212 8.94 -14.64 10.25
CA PRO A 212 9.74 -15.86 10.42
C PRO A 212 10.38 -16.37 9.12
N CYS A 213 11.46 -17.17 9.29
CA CYS A 213 12.15 -17.82 8.19
C CYS A 213 11.54 -19.20 7.93
N GLU A 214 10.34 -19.23 7.39
CA GLU A 214 9.63 -20.47 7.05
C GLU A 214 9.36 -20.51 5.55
N GLU A 215 9.70 -21.63 4.92
CA GLU A 215 9.45 -21.86 3.49
C GLU A 215 7.95 -21.91 3.20
N GLY A 216 7.52 -21.22 2.15
CA GLY A 216 6.12 -21.15 1.77
C GLY A 216 5.23 -20.28 2.69
N LEU A 217 5.83 -19.64 3.71
CA LEU A 217 5.08 -18.77 4.62
C LEU A 217 4.41 -17.63 3.87
N CYS A 218 3.09 -17.54 3.99
CA CYS A 218 2.30 -16.44 3.45
C CYS A 218 1.09 -16.16 4.32
N GLY A 219 0.66 -14.90 4.35
CA GLY A 219 -0.51 -14.48 5.12
C GLY A 219 -0.60 -12.97 5.27
N THR A 220 -1.55 -12.56 6.09
CA THR A 220 -1.74 -11.19 6.53
C THR A 220 -1.66 -11.13 8.05
N ALA A 221 -1.14 -10.03 8.57
CA ALA A 221 -1.23 -9.69 9.98
C ALA A 221 -2.02 -8.39 10.13
N TYR A 222 -2.94 -8.37 11.07
CA TYR A 222 -3.77 -7.21 11.44
C TYR A 222 -3.74 -7.08 12.96
N ASP A 223 -2.91 -6.18 13.45
CA ASP A 223 -2.67 -6.02 14.87
C ASP A 223 -3.29 -4.75 15.41
N ARG A 224 -3.79 -4.85 16.64
CA ARG A 224 -4.30 -3.72 17.42
C ARG A 224 -3.36 -3.43 18.56
N VAL A 225 -2.78 -2.23 18.53
CA VAL A 225 -1.89 -1.74 19.58
C VAL A 225 -2.70 -0.87 20.54
N LEU A 226 -2.83 -1.33 21.76
CA LEU A 226 -3.53 -0.65 22.84
C LEU A 226 -2.54 0.14 23.70
N LEU A 227 -2.80 1.43 23.88
CA LEU A 227 -2.02 2.28 24.78
C LEU A 227 -2.72 2.44 26.12
N MET A 228 -1.91 2.58 27.15
CA MET A 228 -2.37 2.81 28.54
C MET A 228 -1.62 4.00 29.13
N SER A 229 -2.32 4.84 29.87
CA SER A 229 -1.75 5.94 30.63
C SER A 229 -2.49 6.12 31.96
N GLY A 230 -1.76 6.28 33.07
CA GLY A 230 -2.37 6.47 34.40
C GLY A 230 -3.36 5.35 34.79
N GLY A 231 -3.12 4.11 34.37
CA GLY A 231 -4.03 2.97 34.60
C GLY A 231 -5.28 2.93 33.72
N LYS A 232 -5.45 3.87 32.80
CA LYS A 232 -6.55 3.89 31.82
C LYS A 232 -6.07 3.36 30.48
N MET A 233 -6.90 2.50 29.87
CA MET A 233 -6.66 2.00 28.53
C MET A 233 -7.25 2.95 27.48
N ALA A 234 -6.58 3.08 26.34
CA ALA A 234 -7.06 3.85 25.22
C ALA A 234 -8.42 3.31 24.71
N SER A 235 -9.33 4.22 24.43
CA SER A 235 -10.62 3.89 23.79
C SER A 235 -10.46 3.51 22.33
N LYS A 236 -9.35 3.91 21.71
CA LYS A 236 -9.01 3.68 20.31
C LYS A 236 -7.66 2.99 20.21
N ALA A 237 -7.60 1.91 19.45
CA ALA A 237 -6.35 1.21 19.15
C ALA A 237 -5.65 1.85 17.97
N LEU A 238 -4.31 1.84 17.95
CA LEU A 238 -3.55 1.99 16.72
C LEU A 238 -3.57 0.66 15.97
N LEU A 239 -3.75 0.73 14.66
CA LEU A 239 -3.81 -0.44 13.80
C LEU A 239 -2.49 -0.61 13.07
N ALA A 240 -1.96 -1.83 13.05
CA ALA A 240 -0.80 -2.20 12.27
C ALA A 240 -1.15 -3.36 11.34
N ASP A 241 -0.70 -3.32 10.10
CA ASP A 241 -0.90 -4.42 9.17
C ASP A 241 0.30 -4.68 8.26
N CYS A 242 0.43 -5.93 7.84
CA CYS A 242 1.32 -6.31 6.75
C CYS A 242 0.75 -7.49 5.97
N ILE A 243 1.20 -7.64 4.73
CA ILE A 243 1.00 -8.82 3.91
C ILE A 243 2.37 -9.47 3.76
N TYR A 244 2.53 -10.70 4.18
CA TYR A 244 3.80 -11.39 4.08
C TYR A 244 3.69 -12.61 3.17
N LEU A 245 4.62 -12.72 2.23
CA LEU A 245 4.67 -13.81 1.27
C LEU A 245 6.05 -13.90 0.60
N GLU A 246 6.42 -15.08 0.17
CA GLU A 246 7.52 -15.27 -0.75
C GLU A 246 7.11 -14.80 -2.15
N LYS A 247 7.90 -13.91 -2.74
CA LYS A 247 7.61 -13.40 -4.09
C LYS A 247 7.88 -14.49 -5.12
N PRO A 248 6.88 -14.93 -5.90
CA PRO A 248 7.08 -15.94 -6.91
C PRO A 248 8.03 -15.49 -8.02
N SER A 249 8.77 -16.44 -8.62
CA SER A 249 9.61 -16.16 -9.78
C SER A 249 8.76 -15.72 -10.97
N ALA A 250 9.28 -14.74 -11.73
CA ALA A 250 8.68 -14.28 -12.97
C ALA A 250 9.42 -14.84 -14.22
N GLU A 251 10.34 -15.79 -14.03
CA GLU A 251 11.11 -16.40 -15.11
C GLU A 251 10.36 -17.57 -15.75
N GLY A 252 10.37 -17.65 -17.08
CA GLY A 252 9.73 -18.72 -17.85
C GLY A 252 8.21 -18.58 -17.96
N PRO A 253 7.51 -19.70 -18.23
CA PRO A 253 6.05 -19.75 -18.22
C PRO A 253 5.50 -19.41 -16.84
N VAL A 254 4.54 -18.50 -16.78
CA VAL A 254 3.99 -18.01 -15.50
C VAL A 254 2.48 -18.20 -15.44
N PRO A 255 1.93 -18.50 -14.24
CA PRO A 255 0.50 -18.48 -14.02
C PRO A 255 -0.02 -17.04 -14.00
N VAL A 256 -1.27 -16.83 -14.37
CA VAL A 256 -1.94 -15.52 -14.32
C VAL A 256 -3.33 -15.69 -13.75
N LEU A 257 -3.54 -15.19 -12.53
CA LEU A 257 -4.86 -15.20 -11.90
C LEU A 257 -5.76 -14.12 -12.49
N ARG A 258 -6.92 -14.52 -12.98
CA ARG A 258 -8.06 -13.63 -13.27
C ARG A 258 -9.23 -13.98 -12.39
N THR A 259 -9.95 -12.96 -11.93
CA THR A 259 -11.13 -13.09 -11.08
C THR A 259 -12.28 -12.30 -11.67
N TYR A 260 -13.48 -12.91 -11.69
CA TYR A 260 -14.66 -12.27 -12.26
C TYR A 260 -15.94 -12.66 -11.50
N PRO A 261 -16.79 -11.71 -11.13
CA PRO A 261 -16.58 -10.26 -11.17
C PRO A 261 -15.55 -9.78 -10.14
N SER A 262 -15.13 -8.50 -10.22
CA SER A 262 -14.20 -7.90 -9.24
C SER A 262 -14.84 -7.75 -7.86
N VAL A 263 -16.16 -7.52 -7.81
CA VAL A 263 -16.99 -7.56 -6.61
C VAL A 263 -18.14 -8.53 -6.88
N ALA A 264 -18.18 -9.63 -6.17
CA ALA A 264 -19.21 -10.65 -6.33
C ALA A 264 -20.51 -10.22 -5.64
N PRO A 265 -21.64 -10.15 -6.36
CA PRO A 265 -22.91 -9.86 -5.74
C PRO A 265 -23.33 -10.98 -4.79
N LEU A 266 -23.88 -10.60 -3.65
CA LEU A 266 -24.45 -11.52 -2.68
C LEU A 266 -25.98 -11.60 -2.84
N GLU A 267 -26.48 -12.82 -2.81
CA GLU A 267 -27.89 -13.13 -2.77
C GLU A 267 -28.27 -13.69 -1.40
N LYS A 268 -29.42 -13.23 -0.86
CA LYS A 268 -29.94 -13.72 0.40
C LYS A 268 -30.54 -15.12 0.21
N SER A 269 -30.18 -16.05 1.06
CA SER A 269 -30.83 -17.35 1.11
C SER A 269 -32.27 -17.26 1.59
N TRP A 270 -33.19 -17.95 0.95
CA TRP A 270 -34.60 -18.01 1.35
C TRP A 270 -34.82 -18.85 2.61
N PHE A 271 -33.92 -19.81 2.88
CA PHE A 271 -34.08 -20.81 3.94
C PHE A 271 -33.13 -20.60 5.13
N SER A 272 -32.16 -19.68 5.01
CA SER A 272 -31.16 -19.44 6.05
C SER A 272 -30.91 -17.93 6.20
N ARG A 273 -30.27 -17.56 7.31
CA ARG A 273 -29.84 -16.16 7.55
C ARG A 273 -28.49 -15.86 6.89
N THR A 274 -28.16 -16.54 5.79
CA THR A 274 -26.87 -16.40 5.10
C THR A 274 -27.05 -15.73 3.76
N TYR A 275 -25.99 -15.11 3.32
CA TYR A 275 -25.83 -14.54 1.98
C TYR A 275 -24.80 -15.38 1.23
N SER A 276 -25.01 -15.61 -0.06
CA SER A 276 -24.08 -16.36 -0.89
C SER A 276 -23.79 -15.64 -2.19
N GLY A 277 -22.56 -15.76 -2.65
CA GLY A 277 -22.10 -15.21 -3.94
C GLY A 277 -21.15 -16.19 -4.62
N THR A 278 -20.88 -15.92 -5.88
CA THR A 278 -19.98 -16.76 -6.68
C THR A 278 -18.99 -15.89 -7.44
N VAL A 279 -17.72 -16.26 -7.40
CA VAL A 279 -16.66 -15.67 -8.21
C VAL A 279 -16.07 -16.74 -9.12
N LEU A 280 -15.74 -16.37 -10.35
CA LEU A 280 -15.00 -17.22 -11.29
C LEU A 280 -13.51 -16.90 -11.12
N LEU A 281 -12.72 -17.93 -10.88
CA LEU A 281 -11.26 -17.89 -10.96
C LEU A 281 -10.83 -18.55 -12.26
N GLU A 282 -9.90 -17.93 -12.96
CA GLU A 282 -9.30 -18.41 -14.20
C GLU A 282 -7.79 -18.34 -14.11
N ASN A 283 -7.11 -19.41 -14.51
CA ASN A 283 -5.70 -19.35 -14.83
C ASN A 283 -5.54 -18.96 -16.30
N ALA A 284 -5.25 -17.69 -16.56
CA ALA A 284 -5.04 -17.16 -17.90
C ALA A 284 -3.55 -17.16 -18.32
N GLY A 285 -2.70 -17.86 -17.57
CA GLY A 285 -1.26 -18.00 -17.83
C GLY A 285 -0.92 -19.32 -18.51
N ASP A 286 0.38 -19.54 -18.69
CA ASP A 286 0.95 -20.69 -19.38
C ASP A 286 1.56 -21.74 -18.42
N ALA A 287 1.52 -21.50 -17.11
CA ALA A 287 1.96 -22.42 -16.07
C ALA A 287 0.82 -22.72 -15.08
N PRO A 288 0.88 -23.83 -14.31
CA PRO A 288 -0.11 -24.12 -13.28
C PRO A 288 -0.21 -22.99 -12.24
N LEU A 289 -1.43 -22.53 -11.97
CA LEU A 289 -1.74 -21.56 -10.93
C LEU A 289 -2.07 -22.31 -9.64
N GLU A 290 -1.26 -22.09 -8.62
CA GLU A 290 -1.44 -22.63 -7.29
C GLU A 290 -2.08 -21.56 -6.37
N ILE A 291 -3.15 -21.95 -5.69
CA ILE A 291 -3.71 -21.19 -4.56
C ILE A 291 -3.00 -21.67 -3.29
N ARG A 292 -1.96 -20.97 -2.88
CA ARG A 292 -1.11 -21.35 -1.74
C ARG A 292 -1.83 -21.27 -0.40
N LYS A 293 -2.65 -20.22 -0.23
CA LYS A 293 -3.41 -19.99 1.00
C LYS A 293 -4.68 -19.22 0.73
N VAL A 294 -5.71 -19.53 1.50
CA VAL A 294 -6.99 -18.83 1.52
C VAL A 294 -7.28 -18.40 2.94
N ILE A 295 -7.51 -17.10 3.17
CA ILE A 295 -7.92 -16.54 4.46
C ILE A 295 -9.29 -15.91 4.29
N SER A 296 -10.27 -16.36 5.09
CA SER A 296 -11.62 -15.80 5.06
C SER A 296 -12.41 -16.16 6.32
N ASP A 297 -13.25 -15.23 6.79
CA ASP A 297 -14.26 -15.49 7.82
C ASP A 297 -15.54 -16.12 7.27
N ALA A 298 -15.62 -16.28 5.94
CA ALA A 298 -16.74 -16.89 5.25
C ALA A 298 -16.42 -18.33 4.84
N VAL A 299 -17.45 -19.15 4.64
CA VAL A 299 -17.30 -20.49 4.05
C VAL A 299 -17.06 -20.33 2.55
N LEU A 300 -15.90 -20.78 2.09
CA LEU A 300 -15.54 -20.80 0.66
C LEU A 300 -15.45 -22.21 0.12
N GLY A 301 -15.89 -22.39 -1.11
CA GLY A 301 -15.66 -23.59 -1.90
C GLY A 301 -14.27 -23.59 -2.57
N LEU A 302 -13.23 -23.19 -1.83
CA LEU A 302 -11.84 -23.12 -2.27
C LEU A 302 -10.94 -23.46 -1.09
N SER A 303 -9.89 -24.23 -1.31
CA SER A 303 -8.93 -24.65 -0.28
C SER A 303 -7.49 -24.33 -0.66
N ASP A 304 -6.64 -24.28 0.34
CA ASP A 304 -5.19 -24.22 0.18
C ASP A 304 -4.70 -25.38 -0.68
N GLY A 305 -3.69 -25.14 -1.51
CA GLY A 305 -3.12 -26.15 -2.42
C GLY A 305 -3.94 -26.42 -3.67
N THR A 306 -5.06 -25.72 -3.91
CA THR A 306 -5.82 -25.85 -5.16
C THR A 306 -4.96 -25.41 -6.35
N ILE A 307 -4.87 -26.27 -7.37
CA ILE A 307 -4.07 -26.02 -8.59
C ILE A 307 -5.02 -25.95 -9.79
N LEU A 308 -4.89 -24.87 -10.58
CA LEU A 308 -5.58 -24.70 -11.85
C LEU A 308 -4.59 -24.86 -13.00
N ALA A 309 -4.90 -25.75 -13.93
CA ALA A 309 -4.13 -25.89 -15.17
C ALA A 309 -4.24 -24.62 -16.04
N PRO A 310 -3.30 -24.36 -16.98
CA PRO A 310 -3.43 -23.29 -17.95
C PRO A 310 -4.78 -23.29 -18.67
N GLY A 311 -5.49 -22.15 -18.66
CA GLY A 311 -6.82 -22.01 -19.25
C GLY A 311 -7.99 -22.54 -18.38
N GLU A 312 -7.71 -23.19 -17.28
CA GLU A 312 -8.75 -23.73 -16.40
C GLU A 312 -9.52 -22.64 -15.66
N LYS A 313 -10.82 -22.90 -15.48
CA LYS A 313 -11.76 -21.99 -14.80
C LYS A 313 -12.54 -22.75 -13.75
N ILE A 314 -12.59 -22.21 -12.54
CA ILE A 314 -13.40 -22.74 -11.46
C ILE A 314 -14.36 -21.71 -10.91
N ARG A 315 -15.55 -22.15 -10.48
CA ARG A 315 -16.50 -21.28 -9.76
C ARG A 315 -16.37 -21.50 -8.28
N VAL A 316 -16.00 -20.46 -7.57
CA VAL A 316 -15.87 -20.46 -6.12
C VAL A 316 -17.13 -19.84 -5.51
N LYS A 317 -17.90 -20.66 -4.82
CA LYS A 317 -19.05 -20.21 -4.04
C LYS A 317 -18.58 -19.80 -2.66
N ALA A 318 -19.06 -18.64 -2.21
CA ALA A 318 -18.83 -18.15 -0.87
C ALA A 318 -20.15 -17.93 -0.14
N SER A 319 -20.18 -18.15 1.18
CA SER A 319 -21.36 -17.88 2.01
C SER A 319 -20.99 -17.36 3.40
N SER A 320 -21.76 -16.39 3.91
CA SER A 320 -21.57 -15.78 5.22
C SER A 320 -22.91 -15.26 5.77
N ALA A 321 -22.97 -15.03 7.07
CA ALA A 321 -24.06 -14.29 7.69
C ALA A 321 -23.97 -12.76 7.48
N GLN A 322 -22.81 -12.28 6.99
CA GLN A 322 -22.55 -10.85 6.75
C GLN A 322 -23.02 -10.42 5.36
N THR A 323 -23.49 -9.17 5.23
CA THR A 323 -23.89 -8.56 3.95
C THR A 323 -22.72 -8.09 3.09
N GLN A 324 -21.53 -8.08 3.68
CA GLN A 324 -20.27 -7.82 3.01
C GLN A 324 -19.16 -8.59 3.73
N PHE A 325 -18.33 -9.28 2.97
CA PHE A 325 -17.14 -9.96 3.47
C PHE A 325 -16.08 -10.07 2.38
N ARG A 326 -14.89 -10.48 2.76
CA ARG A 326 -13.78 -10.67 1.84
C ARG A 326 -13.11 -12.02 2.08
N ALA A 327 -12.43 -12.48 1.06
CA ALA A 327 -11.49 -13.58 1.14
C ALA A 327 -10.16 -13.15 0.53
N GLU A 328 -9.07 -13.55 1.14
CA GLU A 328 -7.72 -13.24 0.73
C GLU A 328 -7.10 -14.49 0.11
N LEU A 329 -6.59 -14.37 -1.10
CA LEU A 329 -5.92 -15.43 -1.82
C LEU A 329 -4.43 -15.14 -1.94
N PHE A 330 -3.60 -16.11 -1.61
CA PHE A 330 -2.16 -16.12 -1.86
C PHE A 330 -1.87 -17.10 -2.98
N THR A 331 -1.16 -16.69 -4.01
CA THR A 331 -0.93 -17.49 -5.21
C THR A 331 0.52 -17.46 -5.65
N ASN A 332 0.87 -18.33 -6.60
CA ASN A 332 2.15 -18.30 -7.29
C ASN A 332 2.17 -17.40 -8.54
N ASP A 333 1.13 -16.59 -8.78
CA ASP A 333 1.14 -15.56 -9.84
C ASP A 333 2.14 -14.44 -9.49
N PRO A 334 3.24 -14.24 -10.24
CA PRO A 334 4.25 -13.23 -9.89
C PRO A 334 3.76 -11.79 -10.01
N LYS A 335 2.67 -11.55 -10.75
CA LYS A 335 2.05 -10.21 -10.87
C LYS A 335 0.96 -9.98 -9.83
N ARG A 336 0.34 -11.05 -9.32
CA ARG A 336 -0.77 -10.99 -8.35
C ARG A 336 -0.61 -12.08 -7.29
N PRO A 337 0.50 -12.07 -6.54
CA PRO A 337 0.75 -13.08 -5.52
C PRO A 337 -0.24 -13.00 -4.34
N TYR A 338 -0.91 -11.85 -4.19
CA TYR A 338 -2.01 -11.60 -3.26
C TYR A 338 -3.20 -11.00 -3.99
N LYS A 339 -4.41 -11.48 -3.69
CA LYS A 339 -5.67 -11.00 -4.26
C LYS A 339 -6.79 -11.06 -3.24
N GLU A 340 -7.48 -9.93 -3.03
CA GLU A 340 -8.75 -9.92 -2.32
C GLU A 340 -9.91 -10.25 -3.26
N LEU A 341 -10.78 -11.15 -2.81
CA LEU A 341 -12.11 -11.38 -3.36
C LEU A 341 -13.12 -10.65 -2.49
N ILE A 342 -13.88 -9.74 -3.06
CA ILE A 342 -14.86 -8.92 -2.34
C ILE A 342 -16.26 -9.43 -2.68
N PHE A 343 -17.05 -9.69 -1.64
CA PHE A 343 -18.44 -10.10 -1.73
C PHE A 343 -19.32 -9.05 -1.05
N LYS A 344 -20.33 -8.53 -1.76
CA LYS A 344 -21.18 -7.46 -1.24
C LYS A 344 -22.61 -7.62 -1.72
N LEU A 345 -23.58 -7.40 -0.82
CA LEU A 345 -24.99 -7.32 -1.19
C LEU A 345 -25.18 -6.10 -2.11
N THR A 346 -25.65 -6.36 -3.32
CA THR A 346 -26.06 -5.29 -4.24
C THR A 346 -27.42 -4.76 -3.81
N GLN A 347 -27.53 -3.45 -3.67
CA GLN A 347 -28.80 -2.77 -3.39
C GLN A 347 -29.73 -2.86 -4.59
#